data_aa315d45a59ec964f044bb218e7ecba7
#
_entry.id   aa315d45a59ec964f044bb218e7ecba7
#
_cell.length_a   1.000
_cell.length_b   1.000
_cell.length_c   1.000
_cell.angle_alpha   90.00
_cell.angle_beta   90.00
_cell.angle_gamma   90.00
#
_symmetry.space_group_name_H-M   'P 1'
#
loop_
_entity.id
_entity.type
_entity.pdbx_description
1 polymer ?
#
loop_
_entity_poly.entity_id
_entity_poly.type
_entity_poly.pdbx_seq_one_letter_code
_entity_poly.pdbx_strand_id
1 'polypeptide(L)'
;MLYHWFELGHAAFRPARVAVDGARVFFANPFNPMSHTALGRTATAACEVFERTTRRYTKPTFAITSGEVDGRRVGIAERVVWQQPFVKLIHFERDIPAARAAEDPRIVLIAPMSGHFATLLRGTVAALLPHG
;
A
#
# COMPACT_ATOMS: atom_id res chain seq x y z
N MET A 1 0.34 -5.92 25.13
CA MET A 1 1.47 -6.88 25.27
C MET A 1 1.77 -7.62 23.97
N LEU A 2 0.80 -8.19 23.24
CA LEU A 2 1.05 -8.90 21.96
C LEU A 2 1.76 -8.06 20.89
N TYR A 3 1.49 -6.77 20.82
CA TYR A 3 2.13 -5.87 19.84
C TYR A 3 3.64 -5.70 20.07
N HIS A 4 4.08 -5.62 21.31
CA HIS A 4 5.52 -5.55 21.64
C HIS A 4 6.28 -6.82 21.26
N TRP A 5 5.68 -7.98 21.45
CA TRP A 5 6.26 -9.26 21.01
C TRP A 5 6.37 -9.34 19.50
N PHE A 6 5.37 -8.83 18.78
CA PHE A 6 5.39 -8.74 17.33
C PHE A 6 6.51 -7.82 16.83
N GLU A 7 6.66 -6.63 17.44
CA GLU A 7 7.73 -5.68 17.08
C GLU A 7 9.13 -6.25 17.39
N LEU A 8 9.31 -6.89 18.55
CA LEU A 8 10.56 -7.56 18.92
C LEU A 8 10.90 -8.69 17.95
N GLY A 9 9.92 -9.51 17.57
CA GLY A 9 10.08 -10.57 16.58
C GLY A 9 10.54 -10.00 15.24
N HIS A 10 9.89 -8.94 14.76
CA HIS A 10 10.29 -8.28 13.52
C HIS A 10 11.70 -7.66 13.58
N ALA A 11 12.09 -7.08 14.70
CA ALA A 11 13.44 -6.53 14.91
C ALA A 11 14.50 -7.64 14.91
N ALA A 12 14.22 -8.77 15.57
CA ALA A 12 15.12 -9.91 15.65
C ALA A 12 15.39 -10.55 14.27
N PHE A 13 14.42 -10.51 13.34
CA PHE A 13 14.60 -11.04 11.97
C PHE A 13 15.34 -10.09 11.02
N ARG A 14 15.68 -8.86 11.42
CA ARG A 14 16.41 -7.91 10.56
C ARG A 14 17.73 -8.48 10.00
N PRO A 15 18.66 -9.00 10.84
CA PRO A 15 19.92 -9.53 10.32
C PRO A 15 19.72 -10.75 9.40
N ALA A 16 18.75 -11.61 9.74
CA ALA A 16 18.41 -12.75 8.91
C ALA A 16 17.89 -12.34 7.53
N ARG A 17 17.10 -11.27 7.44
CA ARG A 17 16.62 -10.74 6.14
C ARG A 17 17.76 -10.26 5.26
N VAL A 18 18.72 -9.51 5.81
CA VAL A 18 19.89 -9.03 5.05
C VAL A 18 20.70 -10.21 4.50
N ALA A 19 20.90 -11.26 5.30
CA ALA A 19 21.60 -12.46 4.86
C ALA A 19 20.83 -13.20 3.75
N VAL A 20 19.51 -13.32 3.89
CA VAL A 20 18.63 -13.97 2.90
C VAL A 20 18.56 -13.17 1.61
N ASP A 21 18.51 -11.82 1.67
CA ASP A 21 18.56 -10.97 0.48
C ASP A 21 19.88 -11.13 -0.28
N GLY A 22 21.00 -11.19 0.44
CA GLY A 22 22.31 -11.47 -0.16
C GLY A 22 22.35 -12.86 -0.81
N ALA A 23 21.86 -13.89 -0.15
CA ALA A 23 21.77 -15.24 -0.69
C ALA A 23 20.86 -15.29 -1.92
N ARG A 24 19.72 -14.62 -1.90
CA ARG A 24 18.81 -14.52 -3.04
C ARG A 24 19.51 -13.91 -4.26
N VAL A 25 20.18 -12.76 -4.08
CA VAL A 25 20.92 -12.10 -5.17
C VAL A 25 22.00 -13.03 -5.73
N PHE A 26 22.72 -13.75 -4.88
CA PHE A 26 23.74 -14.71 -5.30
C PHE A 26 23.16 -15.86 -6.13
N PHE A 27 22.11 -16.52 -5.65
CA PHE A 27 21.50 -17.67 -6.32
C PHE A 27 20.62 -17.28 -7.52
N ALA A 28 20.09 -16.06 -7.57
CA ALA A 28 19.32 -15.56 -8.71
C ALA A 28 20.19 -14.97 -9.83
N ASN A 29 21.50 -14.80 -9.60
CA ASN A 29 22.40 -14.23 -10.59
C ASN A 29 22.57 -15.17 -11.80
N PRO A 30 22.20 -14.75 -13.04
CA PRO A 30 22.29 -15.59 -14.23
C PRO A 30 23.74 -15.99 -14.58
N PHE A 31 24.75 -15.24 -14.14
CA PHE A 31 26.14 -15.54 -14.32
C PHE A 31 26.68 -16.58 -13.31
N ASN A 32 25.91 -16.94 -12.31
CA ASN A 32 26.28 -17.96 -11.35
C ASN A 32 25.85 -19.35 -11.87
N PRO A 33 26.78 -20.31 -12.10
CA PRO A 33 26.42 -21.65 -12.58
C PRO A 33 25.41 -22.36 -11.66
N MET A 34 25.42 -22.06 -10.36
CA MET A 34 24.49 -22.67 -9.41
C MET A 34 23.03 -22.22 -9.61
N SER A 35 22.77 -21.03 -10.18
CA SER A 35 21.42 -20.55 -10.45
C SER A 35 20.63 -21.48 -11.37
N HIS A 36 21.30 -22.18 -12.26
CA HIS A 36 20.71 -23.11 -13.22
C HIS A 36 20.49 -24.52 -12.66
N THR A 37 20.99 -24.81 -11.46
CA THR A 37 20.79 -26.10 -10.79
C THR A 37 19.46 -26.17 -10.05
N ALA A 38 18.95 -27.39 -9.78
CA ALA A 38 17.77 -27.58 -8.96
C ALA A 38 17.95 -27.00 -7.55
N LEU A 39 19.14 -27.16 -6.97
CA LEU A 39 19.49 -26.64 -5.66
C LEU A 39 19.46 -25.10 -5.64
N GLY A 40 20.05 -24.43 -6.63
CA GLY A 40 20.03 -22.98 -6.71
C GLY A 40 18.61 -22.40 -6.86
N ARG A 41 17.79 -23.02 -7.71
CA ARG A 41 16.36 -22.62 -7.85
C ARG A 41 15.57 -22.81 -6.56
N THR A 42 15.78 -23.93 -5.87
CA THR A 42 15.11 -24.18 -4.58
C THR A 42 15.56 -23.19 -3.50
N ALA A 43 16.88 -22.89 -3.45
CA ALA A 43 17.42 -21.89 -2.54
C ALA A 43 16.83 -20.49 -2.81
N THR A 44 16.75 -20.07 -4.07
CA THR A 44 16.12 -18.79 -4.45
C THR A 44 14.66 -18.74 -4.03
N ALA A 45 13.90 -19.80 -4.32
CA ALA A 45 12.48 -19.88 -3.94
C ALA A 45 12.30 -19.85 -2.41
N ALA A 46 13.12 -20.55 -1.65
CA ALA A 46 13.09 -20.50 -0.19
C ALA A 46 13.38 -19.10 0.36
N CYS A 47 14.37 -18.41 -0.20
CA CYS A 47 14.68 -17.02 0.15
C CYS A 47 13.51 -16.08 -0.16
N GLU A 48 12.85 -16.24 -1.30
CA GLU A 48 11.65 -15.44 -1.65
C GLU A 48 10.48 -15.71 -0.69
N VAL A 49 10.22 -16.96 -0.34
CA VAL A 49 9.17 -17.29 0.63
C VAL A 49 9.48 -16.66 1.98
N PHE A 50 10.71 -16.78 2.45
CA PHE A 50 11.14 -16.16 3.70
C PHE A 50 10.98 -14.62 3.66
N GLU A 51 11.41 -13.97 2.60
CA GLU A 51 11.29 -12.53 2.42
C GLU A 51 9.81 -12.12 2.45
N ARG A 52 8.94 -12.78 1.68
CA ARG A 52 7.50 -12.47 1.61
C ARG A 52 6.78 -12.68 2.95
N THR A 53 7.12 -13.73 3.69
CA THR A 53 6.49 -14.05 4.98
C THR A 53 6.97 -13.15 6.12
N THR A 54 8.19 -12.60 6.02
CA THR A 54 8.77 -11.74 7.05
C THR A 54 8.72 -10.26 6.69
N ARG A 55 8.34 -9.91 5.46
CA ARG A 55 8.25 -8.53 4.97
C ARG A 55 7.17 -7.74 5.72
N ARG A 56 7.52 -6.52 6.12
CA ARG A 56 6.55 -5.59 6.65
C ARG A 56 5.94 -4.79 5.50
N TYR A 57 4.69 -5.05 5.22
CA TYR A 57 3.95 -4.27 4.24
C TYR A 57 3.58 -2.92 4.86
N THR A 58 4.06 -1.85 4.27
CA THR A 58 3.67 -0.49 4.65
C THR A 58 2.27 -0.19 4.12
N LYS A 59 1.56 0.72 4.81
CA LYS A 59 0.25 1.19 4.35
C LYS A 59 0.40 1.83 2.97
N PRO A 60 -0.28 1.33 1.93
CA PRO A 60 -0.27 1.99 0.62
C PRO A 60 -0.97 3.34 0.70
N THR A 61 -0.59 4.27 -0.16
CA THR A 61 -1.27 5.57 -0.34
C THR A 61 -2.33 5.45 -1.42
N PHE A 62 -3.35 6.29 -1.37
CA PHE A 62 -4.32 6.35 -2.47
C PHE A 62 -3.66 6.87 -3.75
N ALA A 63 -2.71 7.81 -3.64
CA ALA A 63 -1.98 8.40 -4.77
C ALA A 63 -2.92 8.87 -5.89
N ILE A 64 -4.06 9.48 -5.53
CA ILE A 64 -4.98 10.11 -6.45
C ILE A 64 -4.66 11.61 -6.43
N THR A 65 -3.90 12.08 -7.39
CA THR A 65 -3.42 13.47 -7.46
C THR A 65 -4.19 14.31 -8.47
N SER A 66 -4.96 13.69 -9.34
CA SER A 66 -5.79 14.39 -10.32
C SER A 66 -7.00 13.56 -10.71
N GLY A 67 -8.06 14.21 -11.14
CA GLY A 67 -9.29 13.62 -11.67
C GLY A 67 -9.87 14.50 -12.77
N GLU A 68 -11.03 14.09 -13.28
CA GLU A 68 -11.77 14.84 -14.28
C GLU A 68 -13.10 15.29 -13.67
N VAL A 69 -13.45 16.58 -13.81
CA VAL A 69 -14.73 17.15 -13.40
C VAL A 69 -15.23 18.02 -14.54
N ASP A 70 -16.44 17.77 -15.02
CA ASP A 70 -17.05 18.50 -16.14
C ASP A 70 -16.15 18.56 -17.39
N GLY A 71 -15.46 17.44 -17.71
CA GLY A 71 -14.53 17.33 -18.83
C GLY A 71 -13.20 18.08 -18.67
N ARG A 72 -12.90 18.59 -17.45
CA ARG A 72 -11.64 19.27 -17.15
C ARG A 72 -10.83 18.50 -16.12
N ARG A 73 -9.52 18.44 -16.34
CA ARG A 73 -8.60 17.86 -15.39
C ARG A 73 -8.40 18.81 -14.21
N VAL A 74 -8.67 18.32 -12.99
CA VAL A 74 -8.52 19.06 -11.74
C VAL A 74 -7.55 18.36 -10.80
N GLY A 75 -6.88 19.13 -9.95
CA GLY A 75 -6.05 18.60 -8.87
C GLY A 75 -6.91 17.97 -7.76
N ILE A 76 -6.38 16.94 -7.12
CA ILE A 76 -7.01 16.28 -5.97
C ILE A 76 -5.99 16.21 -4.84
N ALA A 77 -6.41 16.64 -3.64
CA ALA A 77 -5.62 16.58 -2.42
C ALA A 77 -6.30 15.68 -1.37
N GLU A 78 -5.53 14.78 -0.77
CA GLU A 78 -5.98 14.02 0.40
C GLU A 78 -5.85 14.87 1.66
N ARG A 79 -6.94 15.07 2.39
CA ARG A 79 -6.95 15.80 3.65
C ARG A 79 -7.60 14.97 4.75
N VAL A 80 -6.92 14.75 5.87
CA VAL A 80 -7.50 14.14 7.05
C VAL A 80 -8.37 15.18 7.74
N VAL A 81 -9.69 15.01 7.71
CA VAL A 81 -10.66 15.94 8.30
C VAL A 81 -11.10 15.54 9.70
N TRP A 82 -10.90 14.28 10.07
CA TRP A 82 -11.17 13.80 11.41
C TRP A 82 -10.30 12.57 11.72
N GLN A 83 -9.82 12.43 12.96
CA GLN A 83 -8.97 11.35 13.40
C GLN A 83 -9.27 10.91 14.81
N GLN A 84 -9.28 9.59 15.02
CA GLN A 84 -9.27 8.91 16.31
C GLN A 84 -8.11 7.89 16.33
N PRO A 85 -7.77 7.26 17.47
CA PRO A 85 -6.64 6.33 17.56
C PRO A 85 -6.62 5.23 16.50
N PHE A 86 -7.79 4.73 16.09
CA PHE A 86 -7.90 3.59 15.17
C PHE A 86 -8.60 3.91 13.85
N VAL A 87 -9.02 5.16 13.62
CA VAL A 87 -9.76 5.55 12.42
C VAL A 87 -9.41 6.96 11.98
N LYS A 88 -9.35 7.16 10.65
CA LYS A 88 -9.18 8.47 10.03
C LYS A 88 -10.26 8.65 8.97
N LEU A 89 -10.89 9.82 8.95
CA LEU A 89 -11.76 10.25 7.87
C LEU A 89 -10.91 11.09 6.91
N ILE A 90 -10.81 10.62 5.68
CA ILE A 90 -10.05 11.29 4.61
C ILE A 90 -11.05 11.94 3.67
N HIS A 91 -10.85 13.23 3.40
CA HIS A 91 -11.56 13.96 2.36
C HIS A 91 -10.64 14.12 1.16
N PHE A 92 -11.15 13.79 -0.02
CA PHE A 92 -10.50 14.06 -1.30
C PHE A 92 -11.00 15.39 -1.82
N GLU A 93 -10.23 16.44 -1.54
CA GLU A 93 -10.57 17.81 -1.94
C GLU A 93 -10.20 18.01 -3.40
N ARG A 94 -11.18 18.41 -4.22
CA ARG A 94 -11.00 18.73 -5.63
C ARG A 94 -10.71 20.22 -5.79
N ASP A 95 -9.77 20.57 -6.64
CA ASP A 95 -9.43 21.96 -6.98
C ASP A 95 -10.48 22.55 -7.95
N ILE A 96 -11.68 22.82 -7.41
CA ILE A 96 -12.82 23.39 -8.12
C ILE A 96 -13.44 24.53 -7.29
N PRO A 97 -14.20 25.46 -7.91
CA PRO A 97 -14.88 26.50 -7.18
C PRO A 97 -15.83 25.96 -6.11
N ALA A 98 -15.82 26.58 -4.92
CA ALA A 98 -16.64 26.14 -3.79
C ALA A 98 -18.15 26.08 -4.10
N ALA A 99 -18.66 27.01 -4.91
CA ALA A 99 -20.04 27.01 -5.35
C ALA A 99 -20.39 25.73 -6.14
N ARG A 100 -19.49 25.29 -7.05
CA ARG A 100 -19.67 24.05 -7.80
C ARG A 100 -19.57 22.82 -6.92
N ALA A 101 -18.60 22.81 -5.99
CA ALA A 101 -18.44 21.70 -5.04
C ALA A 101 -19.66 21.53 -4.09
N ALA A 102 -20.38 22.60 -3.80
CA ALA A 102 -21.57 22.57 -2.95
C ALA A 102 -22.80 21.92 -3.61
N GLU A 103 -22.81 21.81 -4.93
CA GLU A 103 -23.91 21.17 -5.70
C GLU A 103 -23.76 19.65 -5.72
N ASP A 104 -22.55 19.13 -5.49
CA ASP A 104 -22.28 17.71 -5.57
C ASP A 104 -22.74 16.95 -4.30
N PRO A 105 -23.18 15.70 -4.45
CA PRO A 105 -23.57 14.88 -3.32
C PRO A 105 -22.37 14.56 -2.43
N ARG A 106 -22.57 14.54 -1.12
CA ARG A 106 -21.54 14.10 -0.15
C ARG A 106 -21.61 12.59 0.01
N ILE A 107 -20.58 11.89 -0.43
CA ILE A 107 -20.49 10.43 -0.39
C ILE A 107 -19.48 10.01 0.67
N VAL A 108 -19.90 9.15 1.60
CA VAL A 108 -19.02 8.53 2.59
C VAL A 108 -18.77 7.08 2.21
N LEU A 109 -17.50 6.73 1.97
CA LEU A 109 -17.07 5.36 1.70
C LEU A 109 -16.50 4.75 2.97
N ILE A 110 -17.08 3.63 3.40
CA ILE A 110 -16.62 2.87 4.56
C ILE A 110 -15.92 1.61 4.06
N ALA A 111 -14.62 1.52 4.32
CA ALA A 111 -13.84 0.34 3.95
C ALA A 111 -14.27 -0.88 4.79
N PRO A 112 -14.43 -2.07 4.18
CA PRO A 112 -14.78 -3.28 4.91
C PRO A 112 -13.64 -3.71 5.84
N MET A 113 -13.95 -4.28 6.99
CA MET A 113 -12.96 -4.75 7.97
C MET A 113 -12.10 -5.91 7.45
N SER A 114 -12.56 -6.64 6.44
CA SER A 114 -11.80 -7.71 5.79
C SER A 114 -10.60 -7.23 4.98
N GLY A 115 -10.57 -5.94 4.61
CA GLY A 115 -9.43 -5.31 3.94
C GLY A 115 -8.44 -4.75 4.96
N HIS A 116 -7.14 -4.95 4.73
CA HIS A 116 -6.10 -4.42 5.61
C HIS A 116 -6.03 -2.89 5.56
N PHE A 117 -6.41 -2.28 4.43
CA PHE A 117 -6.31 -0.82 4.20
C PHE A 117 -7.48 -0.31 3.35
N ALA A 118 -7.92 0.91 3.64
CA ALA A 118 -8.97 1.60 2.89
C ALA A 118 -8.62 1.84 1.40
N THR A 119 -7.34 1.79 1.04
CA THR A 119 -6.85 1.88 -0.34
C THR A 119 -7.34 0.75 -1.25
N LEU A 120 -7.93 -0.32 -0.68
CA LEU A 120 -8.71 -1.30 -1.43
C LEU A 120 -9.80 -0.62 -2.28
N LEU A 121 -10.39 0.48 -1.79
CA LEU A 121 -11.43 1.25 -2.46
C LEU A 121 -10.90 2.33 -3.40
N ARG A 122 -9.58 2.34 -3.71
CA ARG A 122 -8.96 3.37 -4.57
C ARG A 122 -9.68 3.53 -5.91
N GLY A 123 -10.02 2.43 -6.57
CA GLY A 123 -10.75 2.46 -7.84
C GLY A 123 -12.16 3.07 -7.69
N THR A 124 -12.86 2.73 -6.61
CA THR A 124 -14.19 3.28 -6.31
C THR A 124 -14.12 4.78 -6.03
N VAL A 125 -13.14 5.21 -5.21
CA VAL A 125 -12.91 6.64 -4.96
C VAL A 125 -12.63 7.38 -6.26
N ALA A 126 -11.70 6.87 -7.10
CA ALA A 126 -11.36 7.50 -8.37
C ALA A 126 -12.57 7.60 -9.32
N ALA A 127 -13.45 6.58 -9.34
CA ALA A 127 -14.65 6.59 -10.17
C ALA A 127 -15.74 7.56 -9.68
N LEU A 128 -15.83 7.82 -8.36
CA LEU A 128 -16.84 8.71 -7.79
C LEU A 128 -16.41 10.17 -7.77
N LEU A 129 -15.12 10.45 -7.73
CA LEU A 129 -14.58 11.82 -7.65
C LEU A 129 -15.09 12.79 -8.74
N PRO A 130 -15.44 12.39 -9.98
CA PRO A 130 -16.08 13.27 -10.94
C PRO A 130 -17.49 13.74 -10.53
N HIS A 131 -18.15 12.99 -9.66
CA HIS A 131 -19.56 13.15 -9.33
C HIS A 131 -19.81 13.66 -7.90
N GLY A 132 -18.77 13.78 -7.05
CA GLY A 132 -18.92 14.25 -5.67
C GLY A 132 -17.83 13.81 -4.71
#